data_d035b579cdf2b15b78ad1577310183ad
#
_entry.id   d035b579cdf2b15b78ad1577310183ad
#
_cell.length_a   1.000
_cell.length_b   1.000
_cell.length_c   1.000
_cell.angle_alpha   90.00
_cell.angle_beta   90.00
_cell.angle_gamma   90.00
#
_symmetry.space_group_name_H-M   'P 1'
#
loop_
_entity.id
_entity.type
_entity.pdbx_description
1 polymer ?
#
loop_
_entity_poly.entity_id
_entity_poly.type
_entity_poly.pdbx_seq_one_letter_code
_entity_poly.pdbx_strand_id
1 'polypeptide(L)'
;IHRFNKAQQDAFLPRVETGDIVLVGATTENPSFEVNAALLSRSQVYVLQALSATDITTILSRALTDETRGLGKQNLQVDPETLAAIARHANGDARVALNLLELGAAAAVARTAESNGTVGARLDLELASETMQRRALVYDKNGEEHFNLMSALHKSMRNSDPDAAVYWLARMVEAGEDPLYIARRLVRFASEDVGIADPQALTIAVSAKEAVHFIGMPEGNTALAQATLYLASAPKSNAVYTAYSRAATDAHKNVAEPVPLHLRNAPTRLMKQLDYGKGYRYAHDEPEAVAAMDCLPASLQGRQYYVPTTRGFEKEIGRRLDAWRRVKTRRMAERETPGAGGEEPSGTK
;
A
#
# COMPACT_ATOMS: atom_id res chain seq x y z
N ILE A 1 -17.22 14.52 4.90
CA ILE A 1 -17.45 13.65 6.06
C ILE A 1 -16.18 12.90 6.47
N HIS A 2 -15.36 12.44 5.51
CA HIS A 2 -14.12 11.70 5.77
C HIS A 2 -13.06 12.43 6.61
N ARG A 3 -13.16 13.76 6.75
CA ARG A 3 -12.27 14.57 7.62
C ARG A 3 -12.67 14.56 9.10
N PHE A 4 -13.85 14.07 9.43
CA PHE A 4 -14.29 13.85 10.81
C PHE A 4 -13.79 12.50 11.30
N ASN A 5 -13.20 12.45 12.48
CA ASN A 5 -12.89 11.17 13.12
C ASN A 5 -14.18 10.45 13.56
N LYS A 6 -14.06 9.16 13.90
CA LYS A 6 -15.22 8.32 14.22
C LYS A 6 -16.05 8.88 15.38
N ALA A 7 -15.42 9.43 16.43
CA ALA A 7 -16.12 10.02 17.57
C ALA A 7 -16.89 11.29 17.16
N GLN A 8 -16.34 12.10 16.26
CA GLN A 8 -17.04 13.28 15.73
C GLN A 8 -18.22 12.86 14.84
N GLN A 9 -18.07 11.78 14.07
CA GLN A 9 -19.16 11.25 13.27
C GLN A 9 -20.29 10.68 14.16
N ASP A 10 -19.95 10.02 15.28
CA ASP A 10 -20.91 9.52 16.26
C ASP A 10 -21.75 10.64 16.89
N ALA A 11 -21.19 11.84 17.03
CA ALA A 11 -21.92 12.98 17.59
C ALA A 11 -23.13 13.41 16.74
N PHE A 12 -23.17 13.08 15.46
CA PHE A 12 -24.32 13.34 14.59
C PHE A 12 -25.46 12.32 14.76
N LEU A 13 -25.16 11.09 15.22
CA LEU A 13 -26.12 10.00 15.27
C LEU A 13 -27.42 10.34 16.04
N PRO A 14 -27.38 10.88 17.27
CA PRO A 14 -28.61 11.16 18.01
C PRO A 14 -29.52 12.16 17.29
N ARG A 15 -28.93 13.15 16.61
CA ARG A 15 -29.69 14.20 15.91
C ARG A 15 -30.25 13.74 14.57
N VAL A 16 -29.54 12.83 13.90
CA VAL A 16 -30.02 12.16 12.68
C VAL A 16 -31.15 11.18 13.01
N GLU A 17 -31.03 10.45 14.11
CA GLU A 17 -32.05 9.49 14.57
C GLU A 17 -33.34 10.17 15.02
N THR A 18 -33.26 11.30 15.68
CA THR A 18 -34.45 12.09 16.09
C THR A 18 -35.06 12.87 14.93
N GLY A 19 -34.37 12.94 13.79
CA GLY A 19 -34.83 13.77 12.64
C GLY A 19 -34.64 15.27 12.83
N ASP A 20 -33.89 15.70 13.85
CA ASP A 20 -33.62 17.11 14.10
C ASP A 20 -32.77 17.76 13.01
N ILE A 21 -31.94 16.95 12.33
CA ILE A 21 -31.08 17.39 11.23
C ILE A 21 -31.15 16.44 10.04
N VAL A 22 -31.01 17.00 8.84
CA VAL A 22 -30.74 16.25 7.61
C VAL A 22 -29.24 16.33 7.34
N LEU A 23 -28.57 15.18 7.39
CA LEU A 23 -27.12 15.09 7.13
C LEU A 23 -26.90 14.86 5.63
N VAL A 24 -26.22 15.81 4.97
CA VAL A 24 -25.71 15.66 3.61
C VAL A 24 -24.19 15.67 3.67
N GLY A 25 -23.58 14.54 3.39
CA GLY A 25 -22.12 14.37 3.39
C GLY A 25 -21.59 14.11 1.98
N ALA A 26 -20.46 14.71 1.64
CA ALA A 26 -19.72 14.40 0.44
C ALA A 26 -18.32 13.87 0.80
N THR A 27 -17.83 12.90 0.04
CA THR A 27 -16.49 12.33 0.20
C THR A 27 -15.97 11.88 -1.15
N THR A 28 -14.66 11.97 -1.32
CA THR A 28 -13.92 11.36 -2.44
C THR A 28 -13.45 9.94 -2.11
N GLU A 29 -13.57 9.53 -0.83
CA GLU A 29 -13.18 8.22 -0.33
C GLU A 29 -14.34 7.23 -0.38
N ASN A 30 -14.03 5.94 -0.32
CA ASN A 30 -15.06 4.92 -0.23
C ASN A 30 -15.79 5.01 1.12
N PRO A 31 -17.10 5.34 1.12
CA PRO A 31 -17.83 5.57 2.35
C PRO A 31 -17.89 4.33 3.27
N SER A 32 -17.72 3.11 2.75
CA SER A 32 -17.70 1.89 3.55
C SER A 32 -16.48 1.80 4.49
N PHE A 33 -15.39 2.52 4.21
CA PHE A 33 -14.21 2.55 5.06
C PHE A 33 -14.14 3.79 5.94
N GLU A 34 -14.63 4.93 5.45
CA GLU A 34 -14.42 6.23 6.07
C GLU A 34 -15.62 6.71 6.89
N VAL A 35 -16.83 6.26 6.56
CA VAL A 35 -18.03 6.66 7.28
C VAL A 35 -18.40 5.58 8.31
N ASN A 36 -18.79 6.02 9.51
CA ASN A 36 -19.25 5.14 10.56
C ASN A 36 -20.44 4.30 10.05
N ALA A 37 -20.41 2.99 10.29
CA ALA A 37 -21.42 2.05 9.85
C ALA A 37 -22.85 2.44 10.32
N ALA A 38 -22.97 3.02 11.51
CA ALA A 38 -24.26 3.49 12.05
C ALA A 38 -24.83 4.68 11.26
N LEU A 39 -23.99 5.63 10.81
CA LEU A 39 -24.40 6.72 9.92
C LEU A 39 -24.70 6.21 8.52
N LEU A 40 -23.85 5.31 8.01
CA LEU A 40 -24.03 4.76 6.67
C LEU A 40 -25.32 3.98 6.52
N SER A 41 -25.71 3.18 7.55
CA SER A 41 -26.97 2.44 7.54
C SER A 41 -28.24 3.31 7.53
N ARG A 42 -28.11 4.59 7.89
CA ARG A 42 -29.18 5.59 7.92
C ARG A 42 -29.09 6.62 6.80
N SER A 43 -28.14 6.42 5.86
CA SER A 43 -27.87 7.34 4.76
C SER A 43 -28.09 6.65 3.43
N GLN A 44 -28.56 7.40 2.45
CA GLN A 44 -28.60 6.94 1.07
C GLN A 44 -27.31 7.38 0.36
N VAL A 45 -26.61 6.42 -0.23
CA VAL A 45 -25.35 6.68 -0.94
C VAL A 45 -25.64 6.90 -2.43
N TYR A 46 -25.19 8.04 -2.94
CA TYR A 46 -25.22 8.34 -4.37
C TYR A 46 -23.78 8.41 -4.89
N VAL A 47 -23.46 7.61 -5.89
CA VAL A 47 -22.16 7.63 -6.54
C VAL A 47 -22.21 8.61 -7.72
N LEU A 48 -21.43 9.69 -7.60
CA LEU A 48 -21.26 10.64 -8.69
C LEU A 48 -20.18 10.14 -9.64
N GLN A 49 -20.49 10.10 -10.92
CA GLN A 49 -19.54 9.74 -11.97
C GLN A 49 -18.70 10.97 -12.38
N ALA A 50 -17.48 10.72 -12.87
CA ALA A 50 -16.69 11.77 -13.49
C ALA A 50 -17.45 12.38 -14.68
N LEU A 51 -17.30 13.69 -14.86
CA LEU A 51 -17.93 14.39 -15.98
C LEU A 51 -17.33 13.91 -17.32
N SER A 52 -18.16 13.75 -18.34
CA SER A 52 -17.67 13.46 -19.68
C SER A 52 -16.96 14.69 -20.29
N ALA A 53 -16.12 14.46 -21.31
CA ALA A 53 -15.50 15.57 -22.05
C ALA A 53 -16.56 16.52 -22.65
N THR A 54 -17.72 16.02 -23.02
CA THR A 54 -18.86 16.82 -23.54
C THR A 54 -19.46 17.70 -22.45
N ASP A 55 -19.63 17.16 -21.23
CA ASP A 55 -20.14 17.94 -20.09
C ASP A 55 -19.16 19.06 -19.73
N ILE A 56 -17.86 18.74 -19.67
CA ILE A 56 -16.80 19.74 -19.44
C ILE A 56 -16.81 20.82 -20.52
N THR A 57 -16.89 20.45 -21.80
CA THR A 57 -16.98 21.44 -22.90
C THR A 57 -18.19 22.36 -22.74
N THR A 58 -19.31 21.82 -22.30
CA THR A 58 -20.53 22.61 -22.03
C THR A 58 -20.28 23.61 -20.87
N ILE A 59 -19.60 23.17 -19.79
CA ILE A 59 -19.24 24.05 -18.67
C ILE A 59 -18.30 25.16 -19.13
N LEU A 60 -17.27 24.83 -19.91
CA LEU A 60 -16.32 25.81 -20.44
C LEU A 60 -17.01 26.85 -21.36
N SER A 61 -17.92 26.40 -22.22
CA SER A 61 -18.71 27.29 -23.13
C SER A 61 -19.58 28.26 -22.30
N ARG A 62 -20.21 27.77 -21.25
CA ARG A 62 -20.96 28.64 -20.31
C ARG A 62 -20.07 29.67 -19.64
N ALA A 63 -18.88 29.26 -19.17
CA ALA A 63 -17.92 30.15 -18.53
C ALA A 63 -17.44 31.26 -19.50
N LEU A 64 -17.32 30.99 -20.77
CA LEU A 64 -16.94 31.98 -21.80
C LEU A 64 -18.05 33.00 -22.06
N THR A 65 -19.31 32.64 -21.90
CA THR A 65 -20.46 33.51 -22.22
C THR A 65 -21.04 34.20 -20.98
N ASP A 66 -20.80 33.72 -19.76
CA ASP A 66 -21.33 34.29 -18.52
C ASP A 66 -20.57 35.59 -18.18
N GLU A 67 -21.22 36.72 -18.31
CA GLU A 67 -20.65 38.04 -18.00
C GLU A 67 -20.56 38.34 -16.49
N THR A 68 -21.30 37.60 -15.68
CA THR A 68 -21.43 37.86 -14.24
C THR A 68 -20.43 37.05 -13.45
N ARG A 69 -20.27 35.78 -13.76
CA ARG A 69 -19.47 34.80 -13.02
C ARG A 69 -18.37 34.13 -13.86
N GLY A 70 -18.31 34.46 -15.15
CA GLY A 70 -17.37 33.89 -16.11
C GLY A 70 -16.51 34.93 -16.80
N LEU A 71 -16.04 34.57 -18.00
CA LEU A 71 -15.12 35.36 -18.82
C LEU A 71 -15.85 36.19 -19.91
N GLY A 72 -17.19 36.25 -19.90
CA GLY A 72 -18.00 36.89 -20.97
C GLY A 72 -17.61 38.34 -21.28
N LYS A 73 -17.20 39.12 -20.28
CA LYS A 73 -16.74 40.50 -20.46
C LYS A 73 -15.40 40.65 -21.14
N GLN A 74 -14.60 39.58 -21.21
CA GLN A 74 -13.27 39.64 -21.83
C GLN A 74 -13.31 39.46 -23.37
N ASN A 75 -14.46 39.11 -23.92
CA ASN A 75 -14.63 38.84 -25.35
C ASN A 75 -13.56 37.90 -25.92
N LEU A 76 -13.17 36.87 -25.14
CA LEU A 76 -12.16 35.92 -25.50
C LEU A 76 -12.64 35.00 -26.64
N GLN A 77 -11.88 34.94 -27.71
CA GLN A 77 -12.15 34.01 -28.82
C GLN A 77 -11.43 32.67 -28.51
N VAL A 78 -12.19 31.56 -28.49
CA VAL A 78 -11.65 30.22 -28.26
C VAL A 78 -12.25 29.27 -29.28
N ASP A 79 -11.40 28.56 -30.00
CA ASP A 79 -11.86 27.58 -31.00
C ASP A 79 -12.47 26.34 -30.32
N PRO A 80 -13.48 25.70 -30.91
CA PRO A 80 -14.09 24.47 -30.33
C PRO A 80 -13.08 23.35 -30.09
N GLU A 81 -12.06 23.23 -30.93
CA GLU A 81 -10.99 22.26 -30.79
C GLU A 81 -10.15 22.51 -29.53
N THR A 82 -9.87 23.78 -29.24
CA THR A 82 -9.15 24.19 -27.99
C THR A 82 -9.95 23.84 -26.75
N LEU A 83 -11.28 24.10 -26.76
CA LEU A 83 -12.16 23.70 -25.66
C LEU A 83 -12.20 22.19 -25.49
N ALA A 84 -12.25 21.43 -26.56
CA ALA A 84 -12.23 19.98 -26.53
C ALA A 84 -10.88 19.43 -26.01
N ALA A 85 -9.75 20.09 -26.31
CA ALA A 85 -8.42 19.74 -25.79
C ALA A 85 -8.34 19.97 -24.28
N ILE A 86 -8.81 21.13 -23.79
CA ILE A 86 -8.88 21.43 -22.36
C ILE A 86 -9.79 20.41 -21.64
N ALA A 87 -10.95 20.08 -22.22
CA ALA A 87 -11.89 19.13 -21.63
C ALA A 87 -11.30 17.72 -21.52
N ARG A 88 -10.57 17.25 -22.55
CA ARG A 88 -9.85 15.96 -22.51
C ARG A 88 -8.76 15.96 -21.45
N HIS A 89 -7.98 17.06 -21.38
CA HIS A 89 -6.88 17.18 -20.41
C HIS A 89 -7.39 17.21 -18.96
N ALA A 90 -8.56 17.81 -18.73
CA ALA A 90 -9.18 17.90 -17.40
C ALA A 90 -9.69 16.56 -16.86
N ASN A 91 -9.79 15.53 -17.69
CA ASN A 91 -10.13 14.16 -17.33
C ASN A 91 -11.31 14.04 -16.34
N GLY A 92 -12.41 14.77 -16.61
CA GLY A 92 -13.63 14.73 -15.81
C GLY A 92 -13.68 15.71 -14.63
N ASP A 93 -12.64 16.51 -14.39
CA ASP A 93 -12.61 17.53 -13.33
C ASP A 93 -12.90 18.94 -13.89
N ALA A 94 -14.13 19.44 -13.61
CA ALA A 94 -14.56 20.77 -14.04
C ALA A 94 -13.71 21.91 -13.45
N ARG A 95 -13.18 21.76 -12.23
CA ARG A 95 -12.34 22.79 -11.60
C ARG A 95 -10.99 22.90 -12.33
N VAL A 96 -10.41 21.76 -12.69
CA VAL A 96 -9.18 21.73 -13.51
C VAL A 96 -9.44 22.41 -14.85
N ALA A 97 -10.54 22.08 -15.52
CA ALA A 97 -10.90 22.67 -16.81
C ALA A 97 -11.09 24.19 -16.74
N LEU A 98 -11.87 24.67 -15.76
CA LEU A 98 -12.13 26.10 -15.57
C LEU A 98 -10.85 26.87 -15.24
N ASN A 99 -10.01 26.33 -14.38
CA ASN A 99 -8.73 26.97 -14.06
C ASN A 99 -7.78 27.03 -15.26
N LEU A 100 -7.76 26.00 -16.13
CA LEU A 100 -6.99 26.03 -17.37
C LEU A 100 -7.51 27.08 -18.35
N LEU A 101 -8.84 27.19 -18.45
CA LEU A 101 -9.47 28.23 -19.27
C LEU A 101 -9.12 29.62 -18.74
N GLU A 102 -9.16 29.85 -17.44
CA GLU A 102 -8.84 31.13 -16.81
C GLU A 102 -7.36 31.52 -17.02
N LEU A 103 -6.44 30.58 -16.81
CA LEU A 103 -5.01 30.80 -17.07
C LEU A 103 -4.72 31.04 -18.55
N GLY A 104 -5.34 30.29 -19.43
CA GLY A 104 -5.24 30.47 -20.87
C GLY A 104 -5.78 31.82 -21.32
N ALA A 105 -6.91 32.27 -20.75
CA ALA A 105 -7.48 33.59 -21.00
C ALA A 105 -6.53 34.72 -20.58
N ALA A 106 -5.94 34.61 -19.37
CA ALA A 106 -4.96 35.59 -18.90
C ALA A 106 -3.72 35.65 -19.80
N ALA A 107 -3.21 34.49 -20.25
CA ALA A 107 -2.09 34.43 -21.20
C ALA A 107 -2.45 35.03 -22.57
N ALA A 108 -3.67 34.78 -23.08
CA ALA A 108 -4.14 35.35 -24.34
C ALA A 108 -4.26 36.88 -24.27
N VAL A 109 -4.77 37.42 -23.18
CA VAL A 109 -4.86 38.86 -22.93
C VAL A 109 -3.46 39.49 -22.85
N ALA A 110 -2.51 38.86 -22.12
CA ALA A 110 -1.14 39.34 -22.04
C ALA A 110 -0.44 39.35 -23.41
N ARG A 111 -0.57 38.30 -24.21
CA ARG A 111 -0.01 38.20 -25.57
C ARG A 111 -0.59 39.29 -26.52
N THR A 112 -1.87 39.60 -26.38
CA THR A 112 -2.51 40.65 -27.17
C THR A 112 -2.02 42.05 -26.76
N ALA A 113 -1.78 42.31 -25.46
CA ALA A 113 -1.25 43.58 -24.97
C ALA A 113 0.18 43.85 -25.47
N GLU A 114 1.02 42.82 -25.56
CA GLU A 114 2.42 42.91 -26.05
C GLU A 114 2.49 43.18 -27.57
N SER A 115 1.50 42.76 -28.32
CA SER A 115 1.48 42.87 -29.77
C SER A 115 0.91 44.20 -30.31
N ASN A 116 0.59 45.19 -29.45
CA ASN A 116 -0.10 46.45 -29.85
C ASN A 116 -1.37 46.25 -30.69
N GLY A 117 -2.04 45.10 -30.57
CA GLY A 117 -3.08 44.66 -31.41
C GLY A 117 -4.47 45.18 -31.03
N THR A 118 -5.18 45.69 -32.03
CA THR A 118 -6.61 46.00 -31.98
C THR A 118 -7.51 44.76 -32.09
N VAL A 119 -6.93 43.56 -32.13
CA VAL A 119 -7.64 42.28 -32.30
C VAL A 119 -7.94 41.71 -30.89
N GLY A 120 -9.17 41.28 -30.68
CA GLY A 120 -9.57 40.64 -29.39
C GLY A 120 -8.68 39.46 -28.97
N ALA A 121 -8.55 39.24 -27.68
CA ALA A 121 -7.74 38.15 -27.14
C ALA A 121 -8.22 36.80 -27.69
N ARG A 122 -7.29 35.98 -28.21
CA ARG A 122 -7.57 34.64 -28.73
C ARG A 122 -6.75 33.57 -27.99
N LEU A 123 -7.45 32.59 -27.49
CA LEU A 123 -6.85 31.38 -26.93
C LEU A 123 -6.88 30.27 -27.99
N ASP A 124 -5.75 30.08 -28.67
CA ASP A 124 -5.55 29.01 -29.63
C ASP A 124 -5.05 27.70 -28.96
N LEU A 125 -4.97 26.62 -29.73
CA LEU A 125 -4.54 25.32 -29.25
C LEU A 125 -3.11 25.30 -28.76
N GLU A 126 -2.22 26.10 -29.38
CA GLU A 126 -0.81 26.20 -29.01
C GLU A 126 -0.66 26.80 -27.60
N LEU A 127 -1.27 27.98 -27.37
CA LEU A 127 -1.25 28.64 -26.06
C LEU A 127 -1.95 27.83 -24.98
N ALA A 128 -3.04 27.14 -25.32
CA ALA A 128 -3.69 26.21 -24.40
C ALA A 128 -2.78 25.03 -24.04
N SER A 129 -2.05 24.48 -25.02
CA SER A 129 -1.10 23.40 -24.80
C SER A 129 0.07 23.81 -23.88
N GLU A 130 0.62 25.02 -24.09
CA GLU A 130 1.64 25.58 -23.18
C GLU A 130 1.10 25.75 -21.75
N THR A 131 -0.14 26.22 -21.62
CA THR A 131 -0.79 26.40 -20.32
C THR A 131 -1.02 25.04 -19.62
N MET A 132 -1.41 24.01 -20.38
CA MET A 132 -1.59 22.65 -19.89
C MET A 132 -0.27 22.03 -19.43
N GLN A 133 0.83 22.20 -20.19
CA GLN A 133 2.17 21.69 -19.83
C GLN A 133 2.70 22.29 -18.53
N ARG A 134 2.51 23.60 -18.33
CA ARG A 134 2.92 24.28 -17.08
C ARG A 134 2.17 23.76 -15.86
N ARG A 135 0.97 23.19 -16.04
CA ARG A 135 0.11 22.72 -14.95
C ARG A 135 0.14 21.21 -14.72
N ALA A 136 0.68 20.41 -15.64
CA ALA A 136 0.83 18.95 -15.43
C ALA A 136 1.58 18.56 -14.15
N LEU A 137 2.14 19.55 -13.43
CA LEU A 137 2.87 19.43 -12.18
C LEU A 137 1.99 19.44 -10.90
N VAL A 138 0.68 19.56 -11.01
CA VAL A 138 -0.22 19.58 -9.83
C VAL A 138 -1.13 18.34 -9.83
N TYR A 139 -0.52 17.22 -9.49
CA TYR A 139 -1.22 15.97 -9.18
C TYR A 139 -1.92 16.07 -7.81
N ASP A 140 -3.19 15.65 -7.71
CA ASP A 140 -3.88 15.54 -6.43
C ASP A 140 -3.36 14.31 -5.66
N LYS A 141 -2.35 14.54 -4.81
CA LYS A 141 -1.64 13.51 -4.03
C LYS A 141 -2.53 12.76 -3.02
N ASN A 142 -3.74 13.20 -2.80
CA ASN A 142 -4.66 12.63 -1.80
C ASN A 142 -6.01 12.19 -2.39
N GLY A 143 -6.16 12.17 -3.71
CA GLY A 143 -7.41 11.80 -4.39
C GLY A 143 -7.58 10.29 -4.61
N GLU A 144 -8.78 9.90 -5.02
CA GLU A 144 -9.14 8.51 -5.33
C GLU A 144 -8.22 7.89 -6.41
N GLU A 145 -7.76 8.68 -7.37
CA GLU A 145 -6.89 8.24 -8.45
C GLU A 145 -5.51 7.77 -7.95
N HIS A 146 -4.95 8.44 -6.92
CA HIS A 146 -3.74 8.01 -6.24
C HIS A 146 -3.84 6.57 -5.72
N PHE A 147 -4.93 6.25 -5.00
CA PHE A 147 -5.18 4.90 -4.49
C PHE A 147 -5.42 3.89 -5.60
N ASN A 148 -6.11 4.29 -6.66
CA ASN A 148 -6.40 3.44 -7.81
C ASN A 148 -5.14 3.07 -8.59
N LEU A 149 -4.24 4.01 -8.86
CA LEU A 149 -2.96 3.79 -9.53
C LEU A 149 -2.06 2.87 -8.70
N MET A 150 -1.95 3.12 -7.39
CA MET A 150 -1.19 2.25 -6.49
C MET A 150 -1.78 0.84 -6.42
N SER A 151 -3.11 0.73 -6.39
CA SER A 151 -3.81 -0.56 -6.41
C SER A 151 -3.57 -1.31 -7.73
N ALA A 152 -3.57 -0.61 -8.86
CA ALA A 152 -3.29 -1.18 -10.17
C ALA A 152 -1.85 -1.68 -10.25
N LEU A 153 -0.86 -0.91 -9.80
CA LEU A 153 0.54 -1.31 -9.70
C LEU A 153 0.70 -2.60 -8.89
N HIS A 154 0.14 -2.65 -7.67
CA HIS A 154 0.25 -3.83 -6.80
C HIS A 154 -0.44 -5.05 -7.40
N LYS A 155 -1.63 -4.90 -8.00
CA LYS A 155 -2.36 -5.99 -8.64
C LYS A 155 -1.62 -6.54 -9.86
N SER A 156 -1.01 -5.67 -10.66
CA SER A 156 -0.19 -6.06 -11.81
C SER A 156 1.04 -6.87 -11.37
N MET A 157 1.80 -6.38 -10.37
CA MET A 157 2.92 -7.12 -9.82
C MET A 157 2.49 -8.47 -9.22
N ARG A 158 1.34 -8.52 -8.51
CA ARG A 158 0.80 -9.75 -7.91
C ARG A 158 0.36 -10.75 -8.97
N ASN A 159 -0.15 -10.27 -10.09
CA ASN A 159 -0.52 -11.09 -11.25
C ASN A 159 0.69 -11.50 -12.11
N SER A 160 1.91 -11.10 -11.73
CA SER A 160 3.14 -11.36 -12.50
C SER A 160 3.09 -10.78 -13.92
N ASP A 161 2.54 -9.56 -14.05
CA ASP A 161 2.48 -8.77 -15.27
C ASP A 161 3.46 -7.59 -15.17
N PRO A 162 4.73 -7.77 -15.63
CA PRO A 162 5.75 -6.73 -15.53
C PRO A 162 5.47 -5.52 -16.44
N ASP A 163 4.81 -5.73 -17.59
CA ASP A 163 4.52 -4.66 -18.52
C ASP A 163 3.44 -3.72 -17.96
N ALA A 164 2.36 -4.27 -17.44
CA ALA A 164 1.37 -3.48 -16.74
C ALA A 164 1.93 -2.81 -15.48
N ALA A 165 2.79 -3.50 -14.71
CA ALA A 165 3.39 -2.95 -13.50
C ALA A 165 4.28 -1.73 -13.82
N VAL A 166 5.17 -1.81 -14.82
CA VAL A 166 6.01 -0.66 -15.19
C VAL A 166 5.22 0.49 -15.80
N TYR A 167 4.13 0.18 -16.52
CA TYR A 167 3.23 1.22 -17.03
C TYR A 167 2.56 2.02 -15.91
N TRP A 168 2.02 1.32 -14.89
CA TRP A 168 1.38 2.00 -13.75
C TRP A 168 2.38 2.77 -12.91
N LEU A 169 3.61 2.25 -12.76
CA LEU A 169 4.71 3.00 -12.14
C LEU A 169 4.99 4.29 -12.90
N ALA A 170 5.18 4.22 -14.23
CA ALA A 170 5.45 5.39 -15.06
C ALA A 170 4.34 6.43 -14.92
N ARG A 171 3.05 6.01 -14.98
CA ARG A 171 1.92 6.91 -14.77
C ARG A 171 1.97 7.62 -13.42
N MET A 172 2.38 6.94 -12.34
CA MET A 172 2.50 7.54 -11.01
C MET A 172 3.65 8.55 -10.97
N VAL A 173 4.81 8.23 -11.56
CA VAL A 173 5.98 9.12 -11.62
C VAL A 173 5.66 10.38 -12.43
N GLU A 174 5.07 10.22 -13.62
CA GLU A 174 4.68 11.34 -14.49
C GLU A 174 3.58 12.21 -13.85
N ALA A 175 2.71 11.62 -13.04
CA ALA A 175 1.71 12.35 -12.27
C ALA A 175 2.32 13.10 -11.05
N GLY A 176 3.62 13.00 -10.79
CA GLY A 176 4.31 13.67 -9.70
C GLY A 176 4.10 13.03 -8.33
N GLU A 177 3.81 11.72 -8.27
CA GLU A 177 3.74 10.98 -7.01
C GLU A 177 5.07 11.03 -6.26
N ASP A 178 5.02 11.02 -4.92
CA ASP A 178 6.22 10.95 -4.10
C ASP A 178 6.99 9.64 -4.36
N PRO A 179 8.22 9.72 -4.91
CA PRO A 179 9.01 8.54 -5.23
C PRO A 179 9.30 7.67 -4.01
N LEU A 180 9.44 8.26 -2.82
CA LEU A 180 9.64 7.52 -1.57
C LEU A 180 8.36 6.84 -1.10
N TYR A 181 7.19 7.39 -1.42
CA TYR A 181 5.93 6.69 -1.19
C TYR A 181 5.82 5.45 -2.08
N ILE A 182 6.14 5.56 -3.38
CA ILE A 182 6.20 4.41 -4.29
C ILE A 182 7.17 3.35 -3.75
N ALA A 183 8.40 3.75 -3.41
CA ALA A 183 9.42 2.86 -2.88
C ALA A 183 8.96 2.14 -1.60
N ARG A 184 8.29 2.84 -0.68
CA ARG A 184 7.68 2.25 0.53
C ARG A 184 6.69 1.14 0.20
N ARG A 185 5.88 1.34 -0.84
CA ARG A 185 4.90 0.35 -1.30
C ARG A 185 5.56 -0.87 -1.94
N LEU A 186 6.67 -0.68 -2.66
CA LEU A 186 7.49 -1.78 -3.21
C LEU A 186 8.13 -2.62 -2.09
N VAL A 187 8.68 -1.98 -1.05
CA VAL A 187 9.24 -2.66 0.13
C VAL A 187 8.16 -3.50 0.83
N ARG A 188 6.97 -2.95 1.01
CA ARG A 188 5.86 -3.72 1.58
C ARG A 188 5.47 -4.90 0.70
N PHE A 189 5.35 -4.71 -0.61
CA PHE A 189 5.04 -5.77 -1.56
C PHE A 189 6.08 -6.90 -1.51
N ALA A 190 7.37 -6.56 -1.45
CA ALA A 190 8.46 -7.53 -1.34
C ALA A 190 8.30 -8.46 -0.13
N SER A 191 7.85 -7.95 1.01
CA SER A 191 7.65 -8.74 2.23
C SER A 191 6.32 -9.49 2.25
N GLU A 192 5.24 -8.89 1.72
CA GLU A 192 3.87 -9.40 1.84
C GLU A 192 3.51 -10.39 0.71
N ASP A 193 3.92 -10.10 -0.53
CA ASP A 193 3.47 -10.82 -1.72
C ASP A 193 4.56 -11.73 -2.33
N VAL A 194 5.84 -11.44 -2.08
CA VAL A 194 6.97 -12.29 -2.49
C VAL A 194 7.51 -13.09 -1.29
N GLY A 195 7.75 -12.41 -0.18
CA GLY A 195 8.21 -13.03 1.06
C GLY A 195 9.51 -13.82 0.87
N ILE A 196 9.54 -15.02 1.42
CA ILE A 196 10.71 -15.91 1.36
C ILE A 196 10.73 -16.75 0.08
N ALA A 197 9.71 -16.67 -0.77
CA ALA A 197 9.78 -17.32 -2.08
C ALA A 197 10.94 -16.79 -2.92
N ASP A 198 11.31 -15.51 -2.72
CA ASP A 198 12.57 -14.92 -3.19
C ASP A 198 13.21 -14.06 -2.09
N PRO A 199 14.25 -14.56 -1.41
CA PRO A 199 14.92 -13.83 -0.32
C PRO A 199 15.55 -12.50 -0.74
N GLN A 200 15.83 -12.27 -2.03
CA GLN A 200 16.43 -11.03 -2.53
C GLN A 200 15.39 -9.92 -2.71
N ALA A 201 14.11 -10.24 -2.78
CA ALA A 201 13.06 -9.27 -3.09
C ALA A 201 13.08 -8.05 -2.15
N LEU A 202 13.18 -8.28 -0.84
CA LEU A 202 13.22 -7.20 0.15
C LEU A 202 14.50 -6.37 0.02
N THR A 203 15.66 -7.00 -0.20
CA THR A 203 16.95 -6.32 -0.37
C THR A 203 16.91 -5.40 -1.59
N ILE A 204 16.39 -5.87 -2.71
CA ILE A 204 16.28 -5.08 -3.95
C ILE A 204 15.34 -3.89 -3.77
N ALA A 205 14.18 -4.11 -3.13
CA ALA A 205 13.25 -3.03 -2.87
C ALA A 205 13.82 -1.95 -1.94
N VAL A 206 14.57 -2.35 -0.90
CA VAL A 206 15.25 -1.42 0.01
C VAL A 206 16.40 -0.71 -0.72
N SER A 207 17.19 -1.40 -1.53
CA SER A 207 18.25 -0.78 -2.34
C SER A 207 17.70 0.23 -3.34
N ALA A 208 16.57 -0.05 -3.97
CA ALA A 208 15.91 0.92 -4.85
C ALA A 208 15.43 2.17 -4.09
N LYS A 209 14.88 2.01 -2.88
CA LYS A 209 14.51 3.14 -2.01
C LYS A 209 15.73 3.99 -1.67
N GLU A 210 16.88 3.39 -1.32
CA GLU A 210 18.11 4.12 -1.03
C GLU A 210 18.68 4.82 -2.27
N ALA A 211 18.63 4.15 -3.44
CA ALA A 211 19.06 4.75 -4.70
C ALA A 211 18.24 5.99 -5.05
N VAL A 212 16.91 5.91 -4.95
CA VAL A 212 16.00 7.06 -5.19
C VAL A 212 16.29 8.20 -4.22
N HIS A 213 16.51 7.89 -2.95
CA HIS A 213 16.83 8.90 -1.94
C HIS A 213 18.17 9.59 -2.20
N PHE A 214 19.16 8.84 -2.66
CA PHE A 214 20.53 9.35 -2.91
C PHE A 214 20.66 10.10 -4.24
N ILE A 215 20.09 9.54 -5.32
CA ILE A 215 20.23 10.10 -6.68
C ILE A 215 19.20 11.22 -6.91
N GLY A 216 17.95 11.04 -6.40
CA GLY A 216 16.82 11.93 -6.67
C GLY A 216 16.16 11.64 -8.01
N MET A 217 15.18 12.48 -8.37
CA MET A 217 14.46 12.41 -9.64
C MET A 217 15.02 13.45 -10.62
N PRO A 218 14.99 13.21 -11.94
CA PRO A 218 14.33 12.06 -12.60
C PRO A 218 15.14 10.77 -12.66
N GLU A 219 16.44 10.76 -12.41
CA GLU A 219 17.34 9.61 -12.63
C GLU A 219 16.96 8.40 -11.74
N GLY A 220 16.42 8.66 -10.55
CA GLY A 220 15.97 7.63 -9.61
C GLY A 220 14.79 6.78 -10.12
N ASN A 221 14.10 7.21 -11.20
CA ASN A 221 12.98 6.48 -11.80
C ASN A 221 13.41 5.09 -12.27
N THR A 222 14.63 4.93 -12.77
CA THR A 222 15.17 3.65 -13.25
C THR A 222 15.35 2.65 -12.11
N ALA A 223 15.74 3.09 -10.92
CA ALA A 223 15.83 2.21 -9.75
C ALA A 223 14.44 1.70 -9.31
N LEU A 224 13.41 2.56 -9.35
CA LEU A 224 12.03 2.14 -9.09
C LEU A 224 11.54 1.15 -10.14
N ALA A 225 11.82 1.39 -11.42
CA ALA A 225 11.46 0.50 -12.51
C ALA A 225 12.14 -0.86 -12.38
N GLN A 226 13.43 -0.91 -12.06
CA GLN A 226 14.17 -2.15 -11.82
C GLN A 226 13.55 -2.97 -10.70
N ALA A 227 13.25 -2.35 -9.55
CA ALA A 227 12.61 -3.03 -8.43
C ALA A 227 11.20 -3.52 -8.78
N THR A 228 10.41 -2.72 -9.50
CA THR A 228 9.06 -3.07 -9.93
C THR A 228 9.07 -4.29 -10.86
N LEU A 229 9.93 -4.30 -11.87
CA LEU A 229 10.09 -5.40 -12.82
C LEU A 229 10.57 -6.68 -12.11
N TYR A 230 11.53 -6.53 -11.20
CA TYR A 230 12.01 -7.66 -10.39
C TYR A 230 10.89 -8.26 -9.56
N LEU A 231 10.15 -7.44 -8.81
CA LEU A 231 9.06 -7.88 -7.95
C LEU A 231 7.89 -8.47 -8.76
N ALA A 232 7.60 -7.92 -9.94
CA ALA A 232 6.59 -8.46 -10.84
C ALA A 232 6.99 -9.86 -11.36
N SER A 233 8.28 -10.09 -11.61
CA SER A 233 8.81 -11.36 -12.14
C SER A 233 9.16 -12.39 -11.07
N ALA A 234 9.28 -11.99 -9.80
CA ALA A 234 9.61 -12.88 -8.69
C ALA A 234 8.49 -13.91 -8.41
N PRO A 235 8.80 -15.08 -7.87
CA PRO A 235 7.77 -16.01 -7.40
C PRO A 235 6.98 -15.40 -6.25
N LYS A 236 5.66 -15.59 -6.25
CA LYS A 236 4.74 -14.98 -5.27
C LYS A 236 4.43 -15.92 -4.11
N SER A 237 4.56 -15.41 -2.88
CA SER A 237 4.12 -16.09 -1.67
C SER A 237 3.68 -15.09 -0.59
N ASN A 238 2.51 -15.30 -0.04
CA ASN A 238 2.02 -14.56 1.12
C ASN A 238 2.16 -15.36 2.43
N ALA A 239 2.98 -16.41 2.44
CA ALA A 239 3.12 -17.30 3.58
C ALA A 239 3.64 -16.57 4.84
N VAL A 240 4.54 -15.58 4.68
CA VAL A 240 5.04 -14.74 5.77
C VAL A 240 3.92 -13.91 6.39
N TYR A 241 3.14 -13.23 5.55
CA TYR A 241 1.99 -12.42 5.99
C TYR A 241 0.96 -13.27 6.72
N THR A 242 0.61 -14.42 6.16
CA THR A 242 -0.35 -15.36 6.76
C THR A 242 0.15 -15.93 8.08
N ALA A 243 1.45 -16.29 8.16
CA ALA A 243 2.07 -16.80 9.38
C ALA A 243 1.99 -15.78 10.51
N TYR A 244 2.39 -14.53 10.24
CA TYR A 244 2.33 -13.45 11.24
C TYR A 244 0.89 -13.15 11.67
N SER A 245 -0.05 -13.07 10.73
CA SER A 245 -1.46 -12.78 11.02
C SER A 245 -2.09 -13.84 11.94
N ARG A 246 -1.81 -15.13 11.68
CA ARG A 246 -2.26 -16.24 12.53
C ARG A 246 -1.62 -16.20 13.91
N ALA A 247 -0.31 -15.97 13.97
CA ALA A 247 0.41 -15.86 15.24
C ALA A 247 -0.08 -14.67 16.08
N ALA A 248 -0.31 -13.52 15.47
CA ALA A 248 -0.85 -12.34 16.13
C ALA A 248 -2.27 -12.60 16.68
N THR A 249 -3.11 -13.33 15.93
CA THR A 249 -4.45 -13.70 16.40
C THR A 249 -4.39 -14.58 17.65
N ASP A 250 -3.53 -15.60 17.65
CA ASP A 250 -3.37 -16.47 18.82
C ASP A 250 -2.71 -15.73 19.99
N ALA A 251 -1.74 -14.87 19.74
CA ALA A 251 -1.12 -14.03 20.76
C ALA A 251 -2.13 -13.08 21.44
N HIS A 252 -3.04 -12.50 20.68
CA HIS A 252 -4.12 -11.66 21.22
C HIS A 252 -5.08 -12.44 22.13
N LYS A 253 -5.37 -13.69 21.78
CA LYS A 253 -6.26 -14.56 22.58
C LYS A 253 -5.58 -15.05 23.87
N ASN A 254 -4.26 -15.22 23.84
CA ASN A 254 -3.47 -15.88 24.90
C ASN A 254 -2.42 -14.93 25.55
N VAL A 255 -2.73 -13.64 25.65
CA VAL A 255 -1.80 -12.61 26.18
C VAL A 255 -1.24 -12.95 27.57
N ALA A 256 -2.02 -13.64 28.42
CA ALA A 256 -1.63 -13.97 29.79
C ALA A 256 -0.82 -15.28 29.90
N GLU A 257 -0.62 -16.02 28.79
CA GLU A 257 0.06 -17.31 28.87
C GLU A 257 1.58 -17.11 29.05
N PRO A 258 2.18 -17.71 30.09
CA PRO A 258 3.58 -17.48 30.41
C PRO A 258 4.51 -18.19 29.42
N VAL A 259 5.70 -17.62 29.22
CA VAL A 259 6.79 -18.29 28.48
C VAL A 259 7.14 -19.61 29.21
N PRO A 260 7.25 -20.75 28.50
CA PRO A 260 7.63 -22.01 29.07
C PRO A 260 8.93 -21.93 29.93
N LEU A 261 8.96 -22.60 31.07
CA LEU A 261 10.07 -22.48 32.04
C LEU A 261 11.44 -22.79 31.44
N HIS A 262 11.53 -23.82 30.60
CA HIS A 262 12.77 -24.22 29.94
C HIS A 262 13.31 -23.17 28.94
N LEU A 263 12.47 -22.26 28.44
CA LEU A 263 12.91 -21.17 27.57
C LEU A 263 13.32 -19.90 28.33
N ARG A 264 13.10 -19.86 29.66
CA ARG A 264 13.42 -18.67 30.45
C ARG A 264 14.90 -18.71 30.87
N ASN A 265 15.58 -17.56 30.80
CA ASN A 265 16.93 -17.43 31.33
C ASN A 265 16.94 -17.47 32.85
N ALA A 266 17.96 -18.09 33.43
CA ALA A 266 18.13 -18.22 34.87
C ALA A 266 19.45 -17.57 35.38
N PRO A 267 19.63 -16.22 35.25
CA PRO A 267 20.89 -15.57 35.65
C PRO A 267 21.12 -15.53 37.17
N THR A 268 20.08 -15.69 38.00
CA THR A 268 20.17 -15.65 39.44
C THR A 268 19.94 -17.02 40.06
N ARG A 269 20.48 -17.21 41.32
CA ARG A 269 20.28 -18.43 42.09
C ARG A 269 18.80 -18.71 42.35
N LEU A 270 18.00 -17.68 42.64
CA LEU A 270 16.56 -17.81 42.84
C LEU A 270 15.85 -18.32 41.59
N MET A 271 16.18 -17.79 40.43
CA MET A 271 15.58 -18.25 39.16
C MET A 271 15.90 -19.72 38.86
N LYS A 272 17.13 -20.17 39.18
CA LYS A 272 17.48 -21.59 39.07
C LYS A 272 16.68 -22.46 40.04
N GLN A 273 16.42 -21.98 41.29
CA GLN A 273 15.56 -22.66 42.24
C GLN A 273 14.08 -22.74 41.81
N LEU A 274 13.66 -21.80 40.96
CA LEU A 274 12.33 -21.77 40.36
C LEU A 274 12.26 -22.53 39.01
N ASP A 275 13.21 -23.38 38.72
CA ASP A 275 13.30 -24.24 37.53
C ASP A 275 13.37 -23.47 36.19
N TYR A 276 13.80 -22.21 36.22
CA TYR A 276 14.03 -21.46 34.97
C TYR A 276 15.20 -22.08 34.20
N GLY A 277 14.99 -22.32 32.90
CA GLY A 277 15.97 -22.96 32.01
C GLY A 277 16.09 -24.48 32.19
N LYS A 278 15.41 -25.07 33.18
CA LYS A 278 15.46 -26.51 33.38
C LYS A 278 14.85 -27.29 32.24
N GLY A 279 15.63 -28.20 31.65
CA GLY A 279 15.19 -28.97 30.47
C GLY A 279 15.46 -28.29 29.14
N TYR A 280 16.07 -27.09 29.14
CA TYR A 280 16.53 -26.48 27.89
C TYR A 280 17.65 -27.31 27.26
N ARG A 281 17.56 -27.54 25.97
CA ARG A 281 18.58 -28.24 25.19
C ARG A 281 19.14 -27.29 24.14
N TYR A 282 20.47 -27.12 24.19
CA TYR A 282 21.15 -26.28 23.23
C TYR A 282 21.24 -27.00 21.88
N ALA A 283 20.60 -26.45 20.86
CA ALA A 283 20.45 -27.11 19.56
C ALA A 283 21.81 -27.42 18.90
N HIS A 284 22.84 -26.60 19.15
CA HIS A 284 24.18 -26.83 18.57
C HIS A 284 24.90 -28.04 19.17
N ASP A 285 24.47 -28.57 20.32
CA ASP A 285 24.99 -29.80 20.88
C ASP A 285 24.35 -31.05 20.25
N GLU A 286 23.35 -30.86 19.42
CA GLU A 286 22.64 -31.93 18.74
C GLU A 286 23.21 -32.17 17.32
N PRO A 287 23.37 -33.42 16.86
CA PRO A 287 24.01 -33.73 15.57
C PRO A 287 23.40 -33.02 14.36
N GLU A 288 22.06 -32.87 14.33
CA GLU A 288 21.35 -32.15 13.26
C GLU A 288 20.97 -30.71 13.62
N ALA A 289 21.54 -30.18 14.70
CA ALA A 289 21.21 -28.87 15.30
C ALA A 289 19.68 -28.68 15.53
N VAL A 290 18.98 -29.78 15.86
CA VAL A 290 17.55 -29.80 16.17
C VAL A 290 17.31 -30.46 17.52
N ALA A 291 16.97 -29.68 18.52
CA ALA A 291 16.63 -30.19 19.85
C ALA A 291 15.18 -30.66 19.94
N ALA A 292 14.96 -31.81 20.60
CA ALA A 292 13.61 -32.34 20.82
C ALA A 292 12.95 -31.65 22.03
N MET A 293 12.42 -30.46 21.81
CA MET A 293 11.66 -29.69 22.80
C MET A 293 10.60 -28.84 22.10
N ASP A 294 9.51 -28.55 22.77
CA ASP A 294 8.49 -27.61 22.29
C ASP A 294 8.82 -26.20 22.76
N CYS A 295 8.76 -25.25 21.82
CA CYS A 295 9.05 -23.84 22.08
C CYS A 295 7.79 -22.97 22.20
N LEU A 296 6.62 -23.53 21.89
CA LEU A 296 5.35 -22.83 22.09
C LEU A 296 4.79 -23.11 23.49
N PRO A 297 3.97 -22.21 24.02
CA PRO A 297 3.18 -22.47 25.21
C PRO A 297 2.34 -23.75 25.10
N ALA A 298 1.97 -24.33 26.25
CA ALA A 298 1.26 -25.62 26.28
C ALA A 298 -0.04 -25.61 25.47
N SER A 299 -0.81 -24.54 25.52
CA SER A 299 -2.06 -24.38 24.77
C SER A 299 -1.87 -24.28 23.24
N LEU A 300 -0.67 -23.96 22.80
CA LEU A 300 -0.33 -23.75 21.37
C LEU A 300 0.59 -24.85 20.82
N GLN A 301 0.87 -25.90 21.58
CA GLN A 301 1.65 -27.02 21.10
C GLN A 301 1.06 -27.64 19.82
N GLY A 302 1.92 -27.97 18.87
CA GLY A 302 1.51 -28.51 17.57
C GLY A 302 1.02 -27.44 16.57
N ARG A 303 0.84 -26.17 16.96
CA ARG A 303 0.51 -25.10 16.03
C ARG A 303 1.60 -24.89 14.99
N GLN A 304 1.18 -24.71 13.74
CA GLN A 304 2.05 -24.36 12.62
C GLN A 304 1.56 -23.04 12.02
N TYR A 305 2.34 -21.99 12.24
CA TYR A 305 2.04 -20.66 11.65
C TYR A 305 2.61 -20.52 10.27
N TYR A 306 3.89 -20.85 10.09
CA TYR A 306 4.55 -20.77 8.80
C TYR A 306 4.42 -22.08 8.03
N VAL A 307 3.75 -21.99 6.89
CA VAL A 307 3.57 -23.08 5.93
C VAL A 307 4.12 -22.60 4.60
N PRO A 308 5.36 -22.99 4.23
CA PRO A 308 5.97 -22.56 2.99
C PRO A 308 5.20 -23.08 1.78
N THR A 309 5.17 -22.29 0.71
CA THR A 309 4.61 -22.71 -0.56
C THR A 309 5.61 -23.60 -1.34
N THR A 310 5.18 -24.13 -2.47
CA THR A 310 6.07 -24.87 -3.38
C THR A 310 6.77 -23.96 -4.40
N ARG A 311 6.66 -22.63 -4.24
CA ARG A 311 7.17 -21.63 -5.17
C ARG A 311 8.53 -21.09 -4.74
N GLY A 312 9.41 -20.85 -5.71
CA GLY A 312 10.72 -20.27 -5.46
C GLY A 312 11.52 -20.99 -4.38
N PHE A 313 12.20 -20.21 -3.55
CA PHE A 313 13.05 -20.73 -2.46
C PHE A 313 12.25 -21.41 -1.33
N GLU A 314 10.96 -21.11 -1.18
CA GLU A 314 10.13 -21.78 -0.16
C GLU A 314 10.00 -23.29 -0.39
N LYS A 315 10.13 -23.77 -1.63
CA LYS A 315 10.20 -25.23 -1.91
C LYS A 315 11.34 -25.89 -1.15
N GLU A 316 12.50 -25.25 -1.10
CA GLU A 316 13.66 -25.76 -0.39
C GLU A 316 13.49 -25.63 1.14
N ILE A 317 12.93 -24.52 1.60
CA ILE A 317 12.58 -24.34 3.01
C ILE A 317 11.62 -25.42 3.48
N GLY A 318 10.59 -25.73 2.68
CA GLY A 318 9.63 -26.78 2.99
C GLY A 318 10.30 -28.13 3.23
N ARG A 319 11.22 -28.54 2.34
CA ARG A 319 12.00 -29.78 2.50
C ARG A 319 12.80 -29.82 3.80
N ARG A 320 13.48 -28.71 4.14
CA ARG A 320 14.26 -28.59 5.40
C ARG A 320 13.37 -28.68 6.62
N LEU A 321 12.25 -27.95 6.63
CA LEU A 321 11.32 -27.97 7.76
C LEU A 321 10.72 -29.37 7.97
N ASP A 322 10.37 -30.08 6.91
CA ASP A 322 9.83 -31.43 7.00
C ASP A 322 10.89 -32.44 7.51
N ALA A 323 12.15 -32.27 7.10
CA ALA A 323 13.24 -33.08 7.63
C ALA A 323 13.45 -32.83 9.14
N TRP A 324 13.50 -31.56 9.56
CA TRP A 324 13.66 -31.20 10.97
C TRP A 324 12.48 -31.62 11.85
N ARG A 325 11.26 -31.54 11.34
CA ARG A 325 10.06 -32.03 12.04
C ARG A 325 10.15 -33.53 12.28
N ARG A 326 10.55 -34.31 11.26
CA ARG A 326 10.76 -35.77 11.42
C ARG A 326 11.83 -36.09 12.45
N VAL A 327 12.97 -35.39 12.45
CA VAL A 327 14.01 -35.56 13.46
C VAL A 327 13.47 -35.24 14.86
N LYS A 328 12.76 -34.12 15.01
CA LYS A 328 12.15 -33.73 16.29
C LYS A 328 11.17 -34.79 16.79
N THR A 329 10.23 -35.23 15.94
CA THR A 329 9.22 -36.25 16.32
C THR A 329 9.86 -37.56 16.73
N ARG A 330 10.85 -38.05 15.96
CA ARG A 330 11.59 -39.28 16.29
C ARG A 330 12.24 -39.18 17.66
N ARG A 331 12.98 -38.11 17.93
CA ARG A 331 13.68 -37.90 19.20
C ARG A 331 12.73 -37.67 20.38
N MET A 332 11.56 -37.13 20.18
CA MET A 332 10.54 -37.02 21.22
C MET A 332 9.99 -38.40 21.58
N ALA A 333 9.66 -39.24 20.58
CA ALA A 333 9.18 -40.60 20.78
C ALA A 333 10.23 -41.51 21.51
N GLU A 334 11.53 -41.40 21.16
CA GLU A 334 12.63 -42.13 21.81
C GLU A 334 12.73 -41.78 23.28
N ARG A 335 12.31 -40.62 23.73
CA ARG A 335 12.31 -40.15 25.12
C ARG A 335 11.08 -40.61 25.93
N GLU A 336 9.97 -40.81 25.30
CA GLU A 336 8.72 -41.28 25.91
C GLU A 336 8.72 -42.78 26.12
N THR A 337 9.68 -43.53 25.52
CA THR A 337 9.85 -44.97 25.74
C THR A 337 10.94 -45.18 26.82
N PRO A 338 10.61 -45.36 28.12
CA PRO A 338 11.59 -45.64 29.16
C PRO A 338 11.99 -47.11 29.06
N GLY A 339 13.16 -47.40 28.52
CA GLY A 339 13.73 -48.74 28.62
C GLY A 339 14.27 -49.32 27.34
N ALA A 340 15.38 -48.83 26.86
CA ALA A 340 16.35 -49.63 26.11
C ALA A 340 17.75 -49.00 26.24
N GLY A 341 18.47 -49.49 27.23
CA GLY A 341 19.93 -49.63 27.23
C GLY A 341 20.77 -48.37 27.10
N GLY A 342 21.53 -48.13 28.14
CA GLY A 342 22.65 -47.22 28.12
C GLY A 342 23.24 -47.09 29.52
N GLU A 343 24.00 -48.10 29.93
CA GLU A 343 24.90 -48.00 31.06
C GLU A 343 25.73 -46.73 30.98
N GLU A 344 25.68 -45.90 32.03
CA GLU A 344 26.65 -44.83 32.23
C GLU A 344 28.06 -45.43 32.28
N PRO A 345 29.02 -44.97 31.50
CA PRO A 345 30.40 -45.26 31.81
C PRO A 345 30.78 -44.48 33.07
N SER A 346 30.93 -45.19 34.17
CA SER A 346 31.66 -44.74 35.34
C SER A 346 33.09 -44.39 34.91
N GLY A 347 33.36 -43.10 34.78
CA GLY A 347 34.66 -42.54 34.40
C GLY A 347 35.16 -41.61 35.47
N THR A 348 35.83 -42.16 36.44
CA THR A 348 36.80 -41.56 37.36
C THR A 348 37.73 -40.56 36.64
N LYS A 349 37.75 -39.35 37.01
CA LYS A 349 38.80 -38.48 37.58
C LYS A 349 38.44 -37.01 37.39
#